data_c342d7df2f9f3d58f630480b68719369
#
_entry.id   c342d7df2f9f3d58f630480b68719369
#
_cell.length_a   1.000
_cell.length_b   1.000
_cell.length_c   1.000
_cell.angle_alpha   90.00
_cell.angle_beta   90.00
_cell.angle_gamma   90.00
#
_symmetry.space_group_name_H-M   'P 1'
#
loop_
_entity.id
_entity.type
_entity.pdbx_description
1 polymer ?
#
loop_
_entity_poly.entity_id
_entity_poly.type
_entity_poly.pdbx_seq_one_letter_code
_entity_poly.pdbx_strand_id
1 'polypeptide(L)'
;LIEGHTVKIFRSKSFTGERAWAALDIANMNGITTRLHWTDQPYKWHVNDGQEVFAVLDGRVEMHFKEDGVEQSTILETGDVFYASVGTAHVAHPLGVARILVVESEGSV
;
A
#
# COMPACT_ATOMS: atom_id res chain seq x y z
N LEU A 1 8.91 29.79 -23.04
CA LEU A 1 8.18 29.65 -21.80
C LEU A 1 8.84 28.55 -20.95
N ILE A 2 9.07 28.85 -19.70
CA ILE A 2 9.72 27.92 -18.79
C ILE A 2 8.66 27.34 -17.85
N GLU A 3 8.53 26.02 -17.88
CA GLU A 3 7.69 25.32 -16.92
C GLU A 3 8.38 25.30 -15.56
N GLY A 4 7.58 25.49 -14.52
CA GLY A 4 8.08 25.28 -13.18
C GLY A 4 8.33 23.80 -12.92
N HIS A 5 9.40 23.50 -12.20
CA HIS A 5 9.70 22.13 -11.77
C HIS A 5 9.47 22.03 -10.27
N THR A 6 8.80 20.94 -9.87
CA THR A 6 8.46 20.71 -8.47
C THR A 6 9.12 19.42 -7.99
N VAL A 7 9.76 19.51 -6.84
CA VAL A 7 10.29 18.34 -6.13
C VAL A 7 9.58 18.28 -4.77
N LYS A 8 9.11 17.10 -4.41
CA LYS A 8 8.53 16.85 -3.09
C LYS A 8 9.28 15.68 -2.45
N ILE A 9 9.50 15.78 -1.16
CA ILE A 9 10.15 14.71 -0.40
C ILE A 9 9.22 14.29 0.72
N PHE A 10 8.90 13.01 0.76
CA PHE A 10 8.03 12.43 1.78
C PHE A 10 8.87 11.55 2.71
N ARG A 11 8.84 11.87 3.98
CA ARG A 11 9.48 11.06 5.02
C ARG A 11 8.41 10.15 5.60
N SER A 12 8.42 8.88 5.23
CA SER A 12 7.34 7.95 5.62
C SER A 12 7.14 7.91 7.13
N LYS A 13 8.22 7.91 7.90
CA LYS A 13 8.15 7.86 9.37
C LYS A 13 7.56 9.12 10.01
N SER A 14 7.49 10.21 9.26
CA SER A 14 6.89 11.46 9.74
C SER A 14 5.39 11.52 9.50
N PHE A 15 4.83 10.57 8.77
CA PHE A 15 3.40 10.53 8.51
C PHE A 15 2.70 9.66 9.56
N THR A 16 1.84 10.27 10.35
CA THR A 16 0.98 9.56 11.30
C THR A 16 -0.45 9.89 10.94
N GLY A 17 -1.24 8.87 10.68
CA GLY A 17 -2.64 9.05 10.33
C GLY A 17 -3.52 9.29 11.54
N GLU A 18 -4.65 9.98 11.33
CA GLU A 18 -5.65 10.20 12.37
C GLU A 18 -6.59 9.00 12.51
N ARG A 19 -6.53 8.08 11.57
CA ARG A 19 -7.33 6.86 11.56
C ARG A 19 -6.59 5.76 10.80
N ALA A 20 -7.04 4.53 11.02
CA ALA A 20 -6.49 3.38 10.28
C ALA A 20 -6.63 3.59 8.77
N TRP A 21 -5.59 3.22 8.04
CA TRP A 21 -5.50 3.34 6.58
C TRP A 21 -5.62 4.77 6.06
N ALA A 22 -5.29 5.74 6.90
CA ALA A 22 -5.13 7.12 6.43
C ALA A 22 -4.10 7.16 5.31
N ALA A 23 -4.37 7.96 4.30
CA ALA A 23 -3.54 8.02 3.10
C ALA A 23 -3.06 9.43 2.83
N LEU A 24 -1.81 9.52 2.38
CA LEU A 24 -1.19 10.73 1.88
C LEU A 24 -0.91 10.52 0.40
N ASP A 25 -1.53 11.34 -0.45
CA ASP A 25 -1.36 11.23 -1.89
C ASP A 25 0.03 11.74 -2.29
N ILE A 26 0.78 10.93 -3.02
CA ILE A 26 2.09 11.30 -3.53
C ILE A 26 1.99 11.72 -4.99
N ALA A 27 1.39 10.89 -5.82
CA ALA A 27 1.30 11.15 -7.26
C ALA A 27 0.13 10.38 -7.88
N ASN A 28 -0.35 10.93 -8.99
CA ASN A 28 -1.20 10.21 -9.93
C ASN A 28 -0.52 10.28 -11.29
N MET A 29 -0.05 9.14 -11.77
CA MET A 29 0.70 9.04 -13.02
C MET A 29 -0.17 8.34 -14.05
N ASN A 30 -0.97 9.14 -14.77
CA ASN A 30 -1.89 8.64 -15.80
C ASN A 30 -2.87 7.59 -15.26
N GLY A 31 -3.48 7.87 -14.11
CA GLY A 31 -4.46 6.98 -13.51
C GLY A 31 -3.88 5.91 -12.59
N ILE A 32 -2.55 5.91 -12.41
CA ILE A 32 -1.90 5.05 -11.42
C ILE A 32 -1.54 5.92 -10.22
N THR A 33 -2.12 5.61 -9.07
CA THR A 33 -1.88 6.38 -7.85
C THR A 33 -0.74 5.78 -7.04
N THR A 34 0.04 6.67 -6.45
CA THR A 34 1.05 6.32 -5.46
C THR A 34 0.67 7.02 -4.17
N ARG A 35 0.41 6.23 -3.13
CA ARG A 35 -0.09 6.74 -1.86
C ARG A 35 0.68 6.11 -0.70
N LEU A 36 0.96 6.93 0.30
CA LEU A 36 1.54 6.48 1.56
C LEU A 36 0.41 6.27 2.56
N HIS A 37 0.29 5.05 3.10
CA HIS A 37 -0.69 4.73 4.13
C HIS A 37 -0.02 4.61 5.49
N TRP A 38 -0.72 5.05 6.50
CA TRP A 38 -0.44 4.74 7.90
C TRP A 38 -1.59 3.89 8.43
N THR A 39 -1.27 2.82 9.16
CA THR A 39 -2.31 2.01 9.79
C THR A 39 -1.80 1.30 11.03
N ASP A 40 -2.74 1.05 11.96
CA ASP A 40 -2.53 0.21 13.14
C ASP A 40 -3.59 -0.89 13.22
N GLN A 41 -4.45 -1.01 12.18
CA GLN A 41 -5.55 -1.96 12.14
C GLN A 41 -5.56 -2.74 10.83
N PRO A 42 -6.09 -3.98 10.82
CA PRO A 42 -6.26 -4.73 9.58
C PRO A 42 -7.14 -4.02 8.58
N TYR A 43 -6.89 -4.25 7.31
CA TYR A 43 -7.80 -3.89 6.24
C TYR A 43 -8.88 -4.98 6.12
N LYS A 44 -9.68 -4.95 5.07
CA LYS A 44 -10.66 -5.98 4.73
C LYS A 44 -10.15 -6.85 3.58
N TRP A 45 -10.61 -8.08 3.51
CA TRP A 45 -10.41 -8.90 2.32
C TRP A 45 -10.98 -8.16 1.11
N HIS A 46 -10.19 -8.11 0.05
CA HIS A 46 -10.63 -7.49 -1.21
C HIS A 46 -9.92 -8.14 -2.37
N VAL A 47 -10.46 -7.90 -3.57
CA VAL A 47 -9.91 -8.42 -4.82
C VAL A 47 -9.43 -7.24 -5.64
N ASN A 48 -8.23 -7.33 -6.17
CA ASN A 48 -7.66 -6.25 -6.98
C ASN A 48 -8.40 -6.07 -8.29
N ASP A 49 -8.81 -4.84 -8.59
CA ASP A 49 -9.33 -4.49 -9.91
C ASP A 49 -8.22 -4.39 -10.95
N GLY A 50 -7.03 -4.01 -10.51
CA GLY A 50 -5.83 -3.93 -11.31
C GLY A 50 -4.66 -4.56 -10.59
N GLN A 51 -3.46 -4.27 -11.04
CA GLN A 51 -2.25 -4.68 -10.34
C GLN A 51 -2.02 -3.77 -9.13
N GLU A 52 -1.36 -4.29 -8.13
CA GLU A 52 -0.98 -3.52 -6.93
C GLU A 52 0.46 -3.82 -6.54
N VAL A 53 1.20 -2.76 -6.21
CA VAL A 53 2.49 -2.88 -5.52
C VAL A 53 2.31 -2.34 -4.11
N PHE A 54 2.73 -3.12 -3.12
CA PHE A 54 2.55 -2.84 -1.70
C PHE A 54 3.92 -2.98 -1.04
N ALA A 55 4.49 -1.86 -0.61
CA ALA A 55 5.84 -1.82 -0.06
C ALA A 55 5.79 -1.39 1.40
N VAL A 56 6.33 -2.20 2.30
CA VAL A 56 6.40 -1.86 3.72
C VAL A 56 7.59 -0.94 3.94
N LEU A 57 7.32 0.31 4.28
CA LEU A 57 8.35 1.32 4.54
C LEU A 57 8.72 1.42 6.01
N ASP A 58 7.83 1.01 6.91
CA ASP A 58 8.04 1.03 8.36
C ASP A 58 7.11 0.02 9.02
N GLY A 59 7.61 -0.66 10.04
CA GLY A 59 6.84 -1.70 10.73
C GLY A 59 6.85 -3.03 9.98
N ARG A 60 5.86 -3.86 10.30
CA ARG A 60 5.68 -5.19 9.69
C ARG A 60 4.21 -5.43 9.41
N VAL A 61 3.95 -6.21 8.38
CA VAL A 61 2.59 -6.54 7.96
C VAL A 61 2.51 -8.05 7.68
N GLU A 62 1.54 -8.72 8.27
CA GLU A 62 1.21 -10.08 7.86
C GLU A 62 0.21 -9.98 6.71
N MET A 63 0.63 -10.36 5.53
CA MET A 63 -0.21 -10.35 4.34
C MET A 63 -0.82 -11.72 4.16
N HIS A 64 -2.15 -11.78 4.12
CA HIS A 64 -2.91 -12.98 3.78
C HIS A 64 -3.41 -12.83 2.34
N PHE A 65 -3.25 -13.88 1.56
CA PHE A 65 -3.63 -13.85 0.14
C PHE A 65 -4.04 -15.23 -0.33
N LYS A 66 -4.76 -15.26 -1.45
CA LYS A 66 -5.13 -16.53 -2.11
C LYS A 66 -4.36 -16.64 -3.40
N GLU A 67 -3.74 -17.80 -3.59
CA GLU A 67 -3.03 -18.15 -4.81
C GLU A 67 -3.52 -19.52 -5.24
N ASP A 68 -4.04 -19.62 -6.46
CA ASP A 68 -4.65 -20.84 -6.99
C ASP A 68 -5.73 -21.42 -6.06
N GLY A 69 -6.52 -20.52 -5.44
CA GLY A 69 -7.60 -20.91 -4.55
C GLY A 69 -7.15 -21.32 -3.14
N VAL A 70 -5.87 -21.29 -2.87
CA VAL A 70 -5.31 -21.68 -1.56
C VAL A 70 -4.93 -20.42 -0.77
N GLU A 71 -5.44 -20.30 0.45
CA GLU A 71 -5.08 -19.21 1.33
C GLU A 71 -3.68 -19.43 1.91
N GLN A 72 -2.86 -18.37 1.81
CA GLN A 72 -1.50 -18.37 2.31
C GLN A 72 -1.28 -17.08 3.09
N SER A 73 -0.20 -17.02 3.85
CA SER A 73 0.22 -15.80 4.52
C SER A 73 1.74 -15.71 4.59
N THR A 74 2.22 -14.49 4.66
CA THR A 74 3.64 -14.20 4.84
C THR A 74 3.78 -12.91 5.65
N ILE A 75 4.86 -12.81 6.41
CA ILE A 75 5.19 -11.56 7.11
C ILE A 75 6.11 -10.74 6.22
N LEU A 76 5.66 -9.53 5.92
CA LEU A 76 6.44 -8.56 5.18
C LEU A 76 7.16 -7.68 6.20
N GLU A 77 8.48 -7.68 6.14
CA GLU A 77 9.33 -6.83 6.97
C GLU A 77 9.53 -5.47 6.29
N THR A 78 10.02 -4.50 7.03
CA THR A 78 10.38 -3.20 6.44
C THR A 78 11.34 -3.42 5.28
N GLY A 79 11.00 -2.86 4.11
CA GLY A 79 11.75 -3.01 2.87
C GLY A 79 11.23 -4.10 1.94
N ASP A 80 10.32 -4.96 2.41
CA ASP A 80 9.72 -5.99 1.57
C ASP A 80 8.63 -5.39 0.68
N VAL A 81 8.50 -5.94 -0.52
CA VAL A 81 7.54 -5.52 -1.53
C VAL A 81 6.67 -6.70 -1.92
N PHE A 82 5.35 -6.50 -1.82
CA PHE A 82 4.36 -7.49 -2.23
C PHE A 82 3.71 -7.03 -3.53
N TYR A 83 3.69 -7.90 -4.52
CA TYR A 83 3.01 -7.64 -5.79
C TYR A 83 1.77 -8.52 -5.88
N ALA A 84 0.64 -7.91 -6.19
CA ALA A 84 -0.62 -8.61 -6.44
C ALA A 84 -1.06 -8.38 -7.87
N SER A 85 -1.27 -9.47 -8.61
CA SER A 85 -1.82 -9.41 -9.96
C SER A 85 -3.32 -9.07 -9.93
N VAL A 86 -3.86 -8.72 -11.08
CA VAL A 86 -5.31 -8.49 -11.23
C VAL A 86 -6.07 -9.70 -10.71
N GLY A 87 -7.09 -9.47 -9.89
CA GLY A 87 -7.97 -10.53 -9.38
C GLY A 87 -7.42 -11.26 -8.14
N THR A 88 -6.31 -10.81 -7.57
CA THR A 88 -5.77 -11.43 -6.36
C THR A 88 -6.56 -11.00 -5.13
N ALA A 89 -7.10 -11.96 -4.40
CA ALA A 89 -7.73 -11.71 -3.10
C ALA A 89 -6.65 -11.62 -2.02
N HIS A 90 -6.68 -10.56 -1.22
CA HIS A 90 -5.70 -10.39 -0.15
C HIS A 90 -6.22 -9.47 0.95
N VAL A 91 -5.56 -9.52 2.11
CA VAL A 91 -5.83 -8.64 3.24
C VAL A 91 -4.53 -8.42 4.03
N ALA A 92 -4.28 -7.17 4.38
CA ALA A 92 -3.10 -6.77 5.15
C ALA A 92 -3.43 -6.66 6.64
N HIS A 93 -2.64 -7.31 7.47
CA HIS A 93 -2.75 -7.26 8.93
C HIS A 93 -1.46 -6.64 9.49
N PRO A 94 -1.46 -5.34 9.84
CA PRO A 94 -0.26 -4.75 10.45
C PRO A 94 0.02 -5.38 11.81
N LEU A 95 1.28 -5.56 12.10
CA LEU A 95 1.75 -6.05 13.40
C LEU A 95 2.23 -4.82 14.20
N GLY A 96 1.29 -4.12 14.80
CA GLY A 96 1.51 -2.78 15.37
C GLY A 96 1.30 -1.71 14.31
N VAL A 97 1.95 -0.57 14.45
CA VAL A 97 1.89 0.51 13.46
C VAL A 97 2.73 0.15 12.24
N ALA A 98 2.16 0.35 11.06
CA ALA A 98 2.88 0.17 9.80
C ALA A 98 2.66 1.37 8.87
N ARG A 99 3.65 1.63 8.03
CA ARG A 99 3.59 2.62 6.96
C ARG A 99 3.93 1.95 5.66
N ILE A 100 3.06 2.15 4.67
CA ILE A 100 3.05 1.33 3.46
C ILE A 100 2.89 2.23 2.26
N LEU A 101 3.72 2.01 1.25
CA LEU A 101 3.57 2.66 -0.04
C LEU A 101 2.74 1.73 -0.94
N VAL A 102 1.64 2.24 -1.47
CA VAL A 102 0.77 1.48 -2.37
C VAL A 102 0.71 2.16 -3.73
N VAL A 103 0.98 1.38 -4.76
CA VAL A 103 0.88 1.81 -6.16
C VAL A 103 -0.19 0.97 -6.83
N GLU A 104 -1.24 1.61 -7.32
CA GLU A 104 -2.38 0.89 -7.90
C GLU A 104 -3.22 1.80 -8.78
N SER A 105 -4.13 1.22 -9.54
CA SER A 105 -5.06 2.00 -10.35
C SER A 105 -5.92 2.90 -9.47
N GLU A 106 -6.19 4.11 -9.96
CA GLU A 106 -7.05 5.06 -9.28
C GLU A 106 -8.43 4.44 -9.01
N GLY A 107 -8.94 4.63 -7.79
CA GLY A 107 -10.23 4.10 -7.39
C GLY A 107 -10.21 2.64 -6.96
N SER A 108 -9.06 1.98 -6.93
CA SER A 108 -8.94 0.63 -6.38
C SER A 108 -9.22 0.61 -4.87
N VAL A 109 -9.82 -0.46 -4.40
CA VAL A 109 -10.18 -0.64 -3.00
C VAL A 109 -9.28 -1.62 -2.29
#